data_fd48bb502028384dac28e61b155cf2b4
#
_entry.id   fd48bb502028384dac28e61b155cf2b4
#
_cell.length_a   1.000
_cell.length_b   1.000
_cell.length_c   1.000
_cell.angle_alpha   90.00
_cell.angle_beta   90.00
_cell.angle_gamma   90.00
#
_symmetry.space_group_name_H-M   'P 1'
#
loop_
_entity.id
_entity.type
_entity.pdbx_description
1 polymer ?
#
loop_
_entity_poly.entity_id
_entity_poly.type
_entity_poly.pdbx_seq_one_letter_code
_entity_poly.pdbx_strand_id
1 'polypeptide(L)'
;MKVLVTAVGGVLGQSVVKSLRLSAGRYELHGSDMQNGIGAMFVDHFHHLPPAFPYGPYLQALGTLCDRHHIAAVIPSSEAEIRSLCLLPAHPMLPCGARIVSQPPAVIETLGDKLKCFQSLVGRVPLADFADAQDRTVANSFVAKHSFPLCMKERISSGRRGVLIIKDAADFDREWPKFKQPLLQALIDGDDKEYSVGVFVHGCEVRLISYRRRLDELGCSWFAELDQPAAVLAYCREVALAAKVRGSINVQLRLSKSGPLMLEINPRFSSLASARAACGFNDVEWSVLQALGHELLPCPATPATFRYQRYIAEALDFGEGLHVPKAWAPRMK
;
A
#
# COMPACT_ATOMS: atom_id res chain seq x y z
N MET A 1 -22.26 10.35 -2.37
CA MET A 1 -22.04 9.06 -1.67
C MET A 1 -21.06 9.29 -0.54
N LYS A 2 -21.35 8.80 0.69
CA LYS A 2 -20.48 9.04 1.88
C LYS A 2 -19.44 7.94 2.01
N VAL A 3 -18.17 8.32 2.03
CA VAL A 3 -17.04 7.39 2.15
C VAL A 3 -16.14 7.82 3.29
N LEU A 4 -15.81 6.90 4.18
CA LEU A 4 -14.86 7.13 5.27
C LEU A 4 -13.47 6.60 4.86
N VAL A 5 -12.47 7.46 4.91
CA VAL A 5 -11.05 7.08 4.81
C VAL A 5 -10.43 7.16 6.20
N THR A 6 -9.83 6.09 6.69
CA THR A 6 -9.19 6.09 8.01
C THR A 6 -7.69 6.40 7.90
N ALA A 7 -7.06 6.75 9.02
CA ALA A 7 -5.64 7.13 9.09
C ALA A 7 -5.25 8.22 8.06
N VAL A 8 -6.10 9.25 7.94
CA VAL A 8 -5.90 10.32 6.94
C VAL A 8 -4.72 11.22 7.22
N GLY A 9 -4.21 11.26 8.44
CA GLY A 9 -2.96 11.95 8.80
C GLY A 9 -1.72 11.34 8.12
N GLY A 10 -1.78 10.04 7.82
CA GLY A 10 -0.71 9.32 7.14
C GLY A 10 -0.67 9.55 5.63
N VAL A 11 0.50 9.30 5.02
CA VAL A 11 0.73 9.48 3.58
C VAL A 11 -0.23 8.63 2.72
N LEU A 12 -0.58 7.43 3.18
CA LEU A 12 -1.49 6.53 2.46
C LEU A 12 -2.91 7.08 2.46
N GLY A 13 -3.44 7.46 3.62
CA GLY A 13 -4.77 8.03 3.75
C GLY A 13 -4.93 9.32 2.95
N GLN A 14 -3.94 10.22 3.00
CA GLN A 14 -3.93 11.43 2.16
C GLN A 14 -3.95 11.09 0.66
N SER A 15 -3.19 10.07 0.23
CA SER A 15 -3.17 9.67 -1.17
C SER A 15 -4.52 9.10 -1.62
N VAL A 16 -5.20 8.34 -0.77
CA VAL A 16 -6.54 7.81 -1.00
C VAL A 16 -7.57 8.96 -1.12
N VAL A 17 -7.58 9.88 -0.16
CA VAL A 17 -8.48 11.04 -0.18
C VAL A 17 -8.28 11.87 -1.45
N LYS A 18 -7.02 12.18 -1.81
CA LYS A 18 -6.70 12.92 -3.04
C LYS A 18 -7.17 12.19 -4.30
N SER A 19 -7.12 10.86 -4.33
CA SER A 19 -7.65 10.06 -5.45
C SER A 19 -9.17 10.23 -5.59
N LEU A 20 -9.91 10.19 -4.48
CA LEU A 20 -11.37 10.38 -4.48
C LEU A 20 -11.77 11.81 -4.82
N ARG A 21 -10.97 12.83 -4.46
CA ARG A 21 -11.21 14.22 -4.88
C ARG A 21 -11.15 14.41 -6.40
N LEU A 22 -10.41 13.57 -7.12
CA LEU A 22 -10.38 13.57 -8.59
C LEU A 22 -11.63 12.95 -9.23
N SER A 23 -12.53 12.37 -8.44
CA SER A 23 -13.77 11.73 -8.92
C SER A 23 -14.94 12.70 -9.12
N ALA A 24 -14.68 13.97 -9.41
CA ALA A 24 -15.66 14.99 -9.81
C ALA A 24 -16.86 15.16 -8.85
N GLY A 25 -16.60 15.19 -7.52
CA GLY A 25 -17.63 15.51 -6.52
C GLY A 25 -18.62 14.38 -6.20
N ARG A 26 -18.39 13.15 -6.65
CA ARG A 26 -19.25 11.98 -6.35
C ARG A 26 -19.30 11.62 -4.87
N TYR A 27 -18.28 12.00 -4.12
CA TYR A 27 -18.08 11.57 -2.74
C TYR A 27 -18.11 12.73 -1.78
N GLU A 28 -18.90 12.57 -0.72
CA GLU A 28 -18.76 13.30 0.54
C GLU A 28 -17.74 12.53 1.37
N LEU A 29 -16.58 13.15 1.64
CA LEU A 29 -15.43 12.49 2.23
C LEU A 29 -15.38 12.71 3.73
N HIS A 30 -15.57 11.63 4.48
CA HIS A 30 -15.27 11.56 5.89
C HIS A 30 -13.85 11.04 6.07
N GLY A 31 -13.10 11.65 6.98
CA GLY A 31 -11.77 11.21 7.36
C GLY A 31 -11.67 10.92 8.84
N SER A 32 -10.86 9.95 9.23
CA SER A 32 -10.58 9.73 10.65
C SER A 32 -9.11 9.48 10.92
N ASP A 33 -8.69 9.89 12.12
CA ASP A 33 -7.37 9.60 12.67
C ASP A 33 -7.43 9.60 14.20
N MET A 34 -6.35 9.16 14.86
CA MET A 34 -6.20 9.21 16.32
C MET A 34 -6.00 10.63 16.83
N GLN A 35 -5.44 11.51 16.03
CA GLN A 35 -5.09 12.88 16.38
C GLN A 35 -5.54 13.86 15.30
N ASN A 36 -5.81 15.10 15.73
CA ASN A 36 -5.93 16.20 14.77
C ASN A 36 -4.61 16.35 14.01
N GLY A 37 -4.70 16.37 12.72
CA GLY A 37 -3.55 16.49 11.87
C GLY A 37 -3.90 17.00 10.49
N ILE A 38 -2.89 17.15 9.65
CA ILE A 38 -3.01 17.72 8.31
C ILE A 38 -4.03 16.96 7.43
N GLY A 39 -4.32 15.70 7.75
CA GLY A 39 -5.33 14.91 7.05
C GLY A 39 -6.74 15.51 7.10
N ALA A 40 -7.07 16.24 8.17
CA ALA A 40 -8.36 16.93 8.31
C ALA A 40 -8.61 17.94 7.19
N MET A 41 -7.55 18.56 6.65
CA MET A 41 -7.66 19.57 5.60
C MET A 41 -8.14 18.99 4.23
N PHE A 42 -8.12 17.69 4.05
CA PHE A 42 -8.44 17.05 2.76
C PHE A 42 -9.83 16.42 2.71
N VAL A 43 -10.58 16.43 3.83
CA VAL A 43 -11.89 15.79 3.97
C VAL A 43 -12.98 16.82 4.25
N ASP A 44 -14.24 16.46 4.01
CA ASP A 44 -15.37 17.33 4.31
C ASP A 44 -15.73 17.26 5.80
N HIS A 45 -15.55 16.09 6.43
CA HIS A 45 -15.80 15.83 7.83
C HIS A 45 -14.66 15.03 8.45
N PHE A 46 -14.10 15.53 9.53
CA PHE A 46 -13.05 14.84 10.27
C PHE A 46 -13.58 14.25 11.58
N HIS A 47 -13.12 13.05 11.91
CA HIS A 47 -13.55 12.30 13.09
C HIS A 47 -12.34 11.72 13.83
N HIS A 48 -12.44 11.67 15.16
CA HIS A 48 -11.48 10.94 15.98
C HIS A 48 -11.88 9.49 16.12
N LEU A 49 -10.95 8.57 15.91
CA LEU A 49 -11.06 7.15 16.23
C LEU A 49 -9.91 6.75 17.17
N PRO A 50 -10.18 5.82 18.10
CA PRO A 50 -9.10 5.27 18.93
C PRO A 50 -8.09 4.49 18.10
N PRO A 51 -6.91 4.15 18.65
CA PRO A 51 -5.96 3.25 18.02
C PRO A 51 -6.62 1.94 17.56
N ALA A 52 -6.17 1.40 16.43
CA ALA A 52 -6.69 0.13 15.91
C ALA A 52 -6.42 -1.09 16.84
N PHE A 53 -5.59 -0.92 17.84
CA PHE A 53 -5.35 -1.88 18.91
C PHE A 53 -5.47 -1.20 20.28
N PRO A 54 -6.23 -1.78 21.25
CA PRO A 54 -6.96 -3.04 21.18
C PRO A 54 -8.18 -2.97 20.23
N TYR A 55 -8.47 -4.07 19.52
CA TYR A 55 -9.43 -4.12 18.41
C TYR A 55 -10.87 -3.78 18.79
N GLY A 56 -11.34 -4.25 19.97
CA GLY A 56 -12.74 -4.08 20.40
C GLY A 56 -13.18 -2.63 20.42
N PRO A 57 -12.52 -1.73 21.18
CA PRO A 57 -12.86 -0.31 21.22
C PRO A 57 -12.82 0.38 19.85
N TYR A 58 -11.84 0.01 19.01
CA TYR A 58 -11.73 0.56 17.65
C TYR A 58 -12.92 0.16 16.77
N LEU A 59 -13.25 -1.14 16.72
CA LEU A 59 -14.33 -1.65 15.89
C LEU A 59 -15.70 -1.10 16.34
N GLN A 60 -15.91 -0.96 17.66
CA GLN A 60 -17.11 -0.35 18.21
C GLN A 60 -17.24 1.13 17.81
N ALA A 61 -16.17 1.91 18.00
CA ALA A 61 -16.16 3.33 17.65
C ALA A 61 -16.37 3.54 16.15
N LEU A 62 -15.69 2.74 15.31
CA LEU A 62 -15.85 2.76 13.86
C LEU A 62 -17.29 2.43 13.44
N GLY A 63 -17.89 1.38 14.00
CA GLY A 63 -19.26 1.00 13.71
C GLY A 63 -20.25 2.09 14.08
N THR A 64 -20.12 2.68 15.27
CA THR A 64 -20.94 3.80 15.74
C THR A 64 -20.82 5.04 14.85
N LEU A 65 -19.60 5.36 14.40
CA LEU A 65 -19.35 6.46 13.48
C LEU A 65 -20.03 6.22 12.13
N CYS A 66 -19.84 5.04 11.57
CA CYS A 66 -20.42 4.69 10.28
C CYS A 66 -21.94 4.70 10.30
N ASP A 67 -22.56 4.19 11.35
CA ASP A 67 -24.03 4.21 11.54
C ASP A 67 -24.56 5.65 11.64
N ARG A 68 -23.98 6.44 12.54
CA ARG A 68 -24.38 7.85 12.77
C ARG A 68 -24.33 8.71 11.52
N HIS A 69 -23.31 8.53 10.69
CA HIS A 69 -23.10 9.35 9.50
C HIS A 69 -23.60 8.71 8.20
N HIS A 70 -24.19 7.50 8.28
CA HIS A 70 -24.65 6.74 7.11
C HIS A 70 -23.55 6.53 6.08
N ILE A 71 -22.37 6.08 6.54
CA ILE A 71 -21.23 5.79 5.69
C ILE A 71 -21.53 4.55 4.82
N ALA A 72 -21.39 4.69 3.51
CA ALA A 72 -21.60 3.58 2.58
C ALA A 72 -20.37 2.67 2.46
N ALA A 73 -19.17 3.26 2.48
CA ALA A 73 -17.92 2.50 2.37
C ALA A 73 -16.83 3.05 3.28
N VAL A 74 -15.99 2.14 3.82
CA VAL A 74 -14.83 2.44 4.66
C VAL A 74 -13.57 1.99 3.93
N ILE A 75 -12.60 2.87 3.78
CA ILE A 75 -11.29 2.57 3.19
C ILE A 75 -10.23 2.62 4.31
N PRO A 76 -9.79 1.48 4.85
CA PRO A 76 -8.73 1.44 5.84
C PRO A 76 -7.39 1.78 5.17
N SER A 77 -6.64 2.73 5.75
CA SER A 77 -5.39 3.21 5.16
C SER A 77 -4.15 2.90 6.02
N SER A 78 -4.31 2.19 7.14
CA SER A 78 -3.20 1.65 7.92
C SER A 78 -3.26 0.13 7.99
N GLU A 79 -2.10 -0.52 8.09
CA GLU A 79 -2.03 -1.98 8.21
C GLU A 79 -2.66 -2.51 9.49
N ALA A 80 -2.57 -1.74 10.59
CA ALA A 80 -3.20 -2.10 11.86
C ALA A 80 -4.73 -2.14 11.73
N GLU A 81 -5.33 -1.13 11.07
CA GLU A 81 -6.78 -1.07 10.82
C GLU A 81 -7.23 -2.19 9.88
N ILE A 82 -6.49 -2.45 8.80
CA ILE A 82 -6.79 -3.54 7.87
C ILE A 82 -6.84 -4.88 8.61
N ARG A 83 -5.85 -5.16 9.46
CA ARG A 83 -5.81 -6.40 10.26
C ARG A 83 -6.97 -6.48 11.27
N SER A 84 -7.28 -5.36 11.92
CA SER A 84 -8.41 -5.25 12.84
C SER A 84 -9.75 -5.61 12.16
N LEU A 85 -9.98 -5.07 10.97
CA LEU A 85 -11.19 -5.31 10.19
C LEU A 85 -11.29 -6.75 9.66
N CYS A 86 -10.17 -7.45 9.45
CA CYS A 86 -10.18 -8.87 9.08
C CYS A 86 -10.74 -9.80 10.17
N LEU A 87 -10.83 -9.32 11.41
CA LEU A 87 -11.41 -10.09 12.52
C LEU A 87 -12.95 -10.06 12.54
N LEU A 88 -13.58 -9.23 11.73
CA LEU A 88 -15.03 -9.14 11.65
C LEU A 88 -15.61 -10.39 10.97
N PRO A 89 -16.59 -11.08 11.61
CA PRO A 89 -17.21 -12.29 11.05
C PRO A 89 -17.89 -12.04 9.70
N ALA A 90 -18.44 -10.83 9.50
CA ALA A 90 -19.16 -10.44 8.29
C ALA A 90 -18.30 -9.67 7.28
N HIS A 91 -16.94 -9.73 7.41
CA HIS A 91 -16.08 -9.10 6.41
C HIS A 91 -16.47 -9.51 4.97
N PRO A 92 -16.61 -8.59 4.01
CA PRO A 92 -16.21 -7.18 4.01
C PRO A 92 -17.32 -6.18 4.39
N MET A 93 -18.08 -6.41 5.42
CA MET A 93 -19.17 -5.53 5.84
C MET A 93 -19.12 -5.30 7.36
N LEU A 94 -19.32 -4.05 7.77
CA LEU A 94 -19.57 -3.68 9.16
C LEU A 94 -21.00 -4.02 9.57
N PRO A 95 -21.29 -4.18 10.88
CA PRO A 95 -22.66 -4.45 11.37
C PRO A 95 -23.71 -3.42 10.93
N CYS A 96 -23.31 -2.15 10.75
CA CYS A 96 -24.16 -1.07 10.23
C CYS A 96 -24.41 -1.13 8.72
N GLY A 97 -23.86 -2.11 8.01
CA GLY A 97 -24.01 -2.26 6.55
C GLY A 97 -22.94 -1.56 5.70
N ALA A 98 -22.07 -0.73 6.28
CA ALA A 98 -20.99 -0.09 5.53
C ALA A 98 -20.02 -1.14 4.96
N ARG A 99 -19.67 -0.99 3.68
CA ARG A 99 -18.74 -1.90 2.99
C ARG A 99 -17.28 -1.57 3.31
N ILE A 100 -16.47 -2.58 3.56
CA ILE A 100 -15.03 -2.43 3.78
C ILE A 100 -14.31 -2.62 2.45
N VAL A 101 -13.57 -1.59 2.03
CA VAL A 101 -12.77 -1.60 0.80
C VAL A 101 -11.39 -2.15 1.12
N SER A 102 -11.25 -3.45 1.09
CA SER A 102 -9.99 -4.16 1.36
C SER A 102 -9.96 -5.52 0.64
N GLN A 103 -8.80 -6.16 0.65
CA GLN A 103 -8.66 -7.54 0.20
C GLN A 103 -9.39 -8.51 1.15
N PRO A 104 -9.77 -9.71 0.68
CA PRO A 104 -10.27 -10.76 1.57
C PRO A 104 -9.26 -11.09 2.69
N PRO A 105 -9.70 -11.45 3.91
CA PRO A 105 -8.82 -11.72 5.05
C PRO A 105 -7.71 -12.73 4.75
N ALA A 106 -8.01 -13.82 4.05
CA ALA A 106 -7.01 -14.82 3.68
C ALA A 106 -5.92 -14.27 2.74
N VAL A 107 -6.28 -13.34 1.84
CA VAL A 107 -5.32 -12.65 0.96
C VAL A 107 -4.46 -11.69 1.77
N ILE A 108 -5.06 -10.95 2.71
CA ILE A 108 -4.33 -10.04 3.60
C ILE A 108 -3.35 -10.81 4.49
N GLU A 109 -3.77 -11.93 5.05
CA GLU A 109 -2.91 -12.78 5.87
C GLU A 109 -1.72 -13.33 5.07
N THR A 110 -1.97 -13.80 3.86
CA THR A 110 -0.92 -14.37 3.00
C THR A 110 0.03 -13.29 2.51
N LEU A 111 -0.48 -12.20 1.93
CA LEU A 111 0.35 -11.17 1.31
C LEU A 111 0.97 -10.20 2.32
N GLY A 112 0.39 -10.08 3.51
CA GLY A 112 0.90 -9.25 4.60
C GLY A 112 2.11 -9.85 5.35
N ASP A 113 2.43 -11.11 5.10
CA ASP A 113 3.62 -11.81 5.59
C ASP A 113 4.51 -12.14 4.38
N LYS A 114 5.70 -11.54 4.30
CA LYS A 114 6.59 -11.69 3.13
C LYS A 114 6.98 -13.15 2.86
N LEU A 115 7.17 -13.96 3.91
CA LEU A 115 7.49 -15.38 3.74
C LEU A 115 6.30 -16.15 3.17
N LYS A 116 5.11 -16.00 3.76
CA LYS A 116 3.87 -16.64 3.25
C LYS A 116 3.59 -16.20 1.82
N CYS A 117 3.78 -14.92 1.52
CA CYS A 117 3.61 -14.35 0.19
C CYS A 117 4.53 -15.05 -0.83
N PHE A 118 5.84 -15.10 -0.56
CA PHE A 118 6.79 -15.76 -1.46
C PHE A 118 6.49 -17.25 -1.60
N GLN A 119 6.25 -17.97 -0.50
CA GLN A 119 5.89 -19.39 -0.53
C GLN A 119 4.65 -19.68 -1.37
N SER A 120 3.63 -18.81 -1.31
CA SER A 120 2.40 -18.96 -2.10
C SER A 120 2.59 -18.78 -3.61
N LEU A 121 3.70 -18.16 -4.00
CA LEU A 121 4.02 -17.81 -5.39
C LEU A 121 5.13 -18.68 -5.99
N VAL A 122 5.79 -19.54 -5.21
CA VAL A 122 6.80 -20.49 -5.70
C VAL A 122 6.23 -21.35 -6.81
N GLY A 123 6.99 -21.48 -7.91
CA GLY A 123 6.60 -22.26 -9.09
C GLY A 123 5.50 -21.64 -9.94
N ARG A 124 4.98 -20.45 -9.56
CA ARG A 124 3.93 -19.72 -10.30
C ARG A 124 4.48 -18.49 -11.01
N VAL A 125 5.42 -17.80 -10.39
CA VAL A 125 6.10 -16.63 -10.96
C VAL A 125 7.58 -16.69 -10.60
N PRO A 126 8.47 -16.06 -11.40
CA PRO A 126 9.88 -15.91 -11.04
C PRO A 126 10.04 -15.14 -9.71
N LEU A 127 10.87 -15.66 -8.82
CA LEU A 127 11.21 -15.05 -7.55
C LEU A 127 12.73 -15.07 -7.36
N ALA A 128 13.27 -14.07 -6.68
CA ALA A 128 14.62 -14.20 -6.13
C ALA A 128 14.63 -15.27 -5.04
N ASP A 129 15.71 -16.03 -4.93
CA ASP A 129 15.84 -17.03 -3.87
C ASP A 129 15.66 -16.39 -2.49
N PHE A 130 14.96 -17.09 -1.60
CA PHE A 130 14.66 -16.63 -0.25
C PHE A 130 14.69 -17.79 0.75
N ALA A 131 14.85 -17.48 2.03
CA ALA A 131 14.80 -18.46 3.11
C ALA A 131 14.14 -17.85 4.36
N ASP A 132 13.40 -18.69 5.10
CA ASP A 132 13.03 -18.40 6.49
C ASP A 132 14.30 -18.47 7.36
N ALA A 133 14.77 -17.31 7.78
CA ALA A 133 16.02 -17.20 8.52
C ALA A 133 15.85 -17.18 10.05
N GLN A 134 14.68 -17.61 10.56
CA GLN A 134 14.49 -17.80 12.01
C GLN A 134 15.43 -18.85 12.59
N ASP A 135 15.65 -19.94 11.86
CA ASP A 135 16.66 -20.94 12.22
C ASP A 135 18.02 -20.49 11.67
N ARG A 136 18.99 -20.35 12.58
CA ARG A 136 20.36 -19.95 12.25
C ARG A 136 21.04 -20.93 11.28
N THR A 137 20.73 -22.22 11.36
CA THR A 137 21.28 -23.25 10.46
C THR A 137 20.81 -23.02 9.02
N VAL A 138 19.51 -22.74 8.85
CA VAL A 138 18.92 -22.40 7.55
C VAL A 138 19.51 -21.09 7.03
N ALA A 139 19.65 -20.09 7.89
CA ALA A 139 20.23 -18.80 7.54
C ALA A 139 21.70 -18.95 7.07
N ASN A 140 22.51 -19.72 7.79
CA ASN A 140 23.91 -19.99 7.42
C ASN A 140 24.01 -20.75 6.08
N SER A 141 23.13 -21.73 5.86
CA SER A 141 23.08 -22.48 4.61
C SER A 141 22.73 -21.57 3.42
N PHE A 142 21.81 -20.62 3.62
CA PHE A 142 21.45 -19.63 2.60
C PHE A 142 22.62 -18.68 2.31
N VAL A 143 23.31 -18.19 3.33
CA VAL A 143 24.52 -17.36 3.18
C VAL A 143 25.61 -18.11 2.41
N ALA A 144 25.86 -19.37 2.74
CA ALA A 144 26.86 -20.18 2.06
C ALA A 144 26.54 -20.37 0.56
N LYS A 145 25.24 -20.50 0.22
CA LYS A 145 24.79 -20.68 -1.15
C LYS A 145 24.90 -19.40 -2.00
N HIS A 146 24.53 -18.25 -1.43
CA HIS A 146 24.32 -17.02 -2.21
C HIS A 146 25.43 -15.97 -2.04
N SER A 147 26.29 -16.14 -1.03
CA SER A 147 27.31 -15.17 -0.64
C SER A 147 26.72 -13.78 -0.32
N PHE A 148 27.56 -12.84 0.07
CA PHE A 148 27.17 -11.46 0.32
C PHE A 148 27.38 -10.58 -0.94
N PRO A 149 26.63 -9.46 -1.08
CA PRO A 149 25.61 -8.94 -0.16
C PRO A 149 24.26 -9.65 -0.30
N LEU A 150 23.49 -9.68 0.81
CA LEU A 150 22.15 -10.24 0.90
C LEU A 150 21.16 -9.20 1.44
N CYS A 151 19.88 -9.40 1.16
CA CYS A 151 18.81 -8.60 1.77
C CYS A 151 18.18 -9.37 2.93
N MET A 152 18.19 -8.79 4.13
CA MET A 152 17.49 -9.32 5.30
C MET A 152 16.29 -8.45 5.61
N LYS A 153 15.12 -9.07 5.84
CA LYS A 153 13.84 -8.39 6.05
C LYS A 153 13.10 -8.97 7.24
N GLU A 154 12.40 -8.13 8.01
CA GLU A 154 11.32 -8.62 8.86
C GLU A 154 10.16 -9.13 8.00
N ARG A 155 9.63 -10.31 8.31
CA ARG A 155 8.49 -10.91 7.59
C ARG A 155 7.28 -10.00 7.59
N ILE A 156 6.98 -9.40 8.75
CA ILE A 156 5.85 -8.50 8.95
C ILE A 156 6.38 -7.11 9.29
N SER A 157 6.44 -6.25 8.29
CA SER A 157 6.90 -4.86 8.45
C SER A 157 6.37 -3.98 7.35
N SER A 158 6.35 -2.67 7.58
CA SER A 158 5.93 -1.66 6.60
C SER A 158 6.98 -0.56 6.43
N GLY A 159 7.05 -0.02 5.23
CA GLY A 159 8.07 0.95 4.84
C GLY A 159 9.46 0.30 4.79
N ARG A 160 10.51 1.10 4.97
CA ARG A 160 11.88 0.59 5.05
C ARG A 160 12.25 -0.03 6.42
N ARG A 161 11.35 0.01 7.38
CA ARG A 161 11.60 -0.57 8.71
C ARG A 161 11.78 -2.07 8.60
N GLY A 162 12.86 -2.58 9.21
CA GLY A 162 13.16 -4.02 9.17
C GLY A 162 13.59 -4.52 7.79
N VAL A 163 14.26 -3.70 6.97
CA VAL A 163 14.94 -4.12 5.73
C VAL A 163 16.38 -3.64 5.79
N LEU A 164 17.32 -4.55 5.64
CA LEU A 164 18.75 -4.25 5.70
C LEU A 164 19.53 -5.02 4.62
N ILE A 165 20.48 -4.36 4.01
CA ILE A 165 21.47 -5.01 3.14
C ILE A 165 22.63 -5.46 4.00
N ILE A 166 22.84 -6.75 4.10
CA ILE A 166 23.92 -7.41 4.82
C ILE A 166 25.10 -7.53 3.87
N LYS A 167 26.21 -6.90 4.22
CA LYS A 167 27.37 -6.75 3.32
C LYS A 167 28.39 -7.88 3.49
N ASP A 168 28.49 -8.43 4.69
CA ASP A 168 29.47 -9.46 5.04
C ASP A 168 29.02 -10.29 6.26
N ALA A 169 29.81 -11.26 6.65
CA ALA A 169 29.53 -12.15 7.79
C ALA A 169 29.47 -11.40 9.13
N ALA A 170 30.30 -10.37 9.31
CA ALA A 170 30.30 -9.59 10.55
C ALA A 170 29.02 -8.77 10.67
N ASP A 171 28.54 -8.16 9.57
CA ASP A 171 27.24 -7.52 9.52
C ASP A 171 26.13 -8.52 9.84
N PHE A 172 26.19 -9.73 9.27
CA PHE A 172 25.18 -10.75 9.49
C PHE A 172 25.10 -11.18 10.96
N ASP A 173 26.23 -11.46 11.59
CA ASP A 173 26.31 -11.85 12.99
C ASP A 173 25.82 -10.76 13.95
N ARG A 174 26.10 -9.51 13.62
CA ARG A 174 25.69 -8.35 14.41
C ARG A 174 24.19 -8.04 14.27
N GLU A 175 23.64 -8.14 13.06
CA GLU A 175 22.28 -7.66 12.74
C GLU A 175 21.22 -8.76 12.89
N TRP A 176 21.53 -10.04 12.58
CA TRP A 176 20.57 -11.14 12.62
C TRP A 176 19.82 -11.27 13.97
N PRO A 177 20.47 -11.16 15.15
CA PRO A 177 19.77 -11.29 16.44
C PRO A 177 18.77 -10.17 16.73
N LYS A 178 18.84 -9.06 16.01
CA LYS A 178 17.94 -7.91 16.19
C LYS A 178 16.58 -8.10 15.51
N PHE A 179 16.50 -9.02 14.56
CA PHE A 179 15.27 -9.35 13.85
C PHE A 179 14.47 -10.41 14.62
N LYS A 180 13.15 -10.17 14.70
CA LYS A 180 12.25 -11.12 15.39
C LYS A 180 11.89 -12.29 14.49
N GLN A 181 11.62 -12.01 13.23
CA GLN A 181 11.24 -12.99 12.21
C GLN A 181 11.99 -12.67 10.91
N PRO A 182 13.31 -12.94 10.87
CA PRO A 182 14.12 -12.61 9.72
C PRO A 182 13.79 -13.50 8.52
N LEU A 183 13.69 -12.85 7.36
CA LEU A 183 13.66 -13.46 6.04
C LEU A 183 14.92 -13.03 5.29
N LEU A 184 15.69 -13.97 4.77
CA LEU A 184 16.78 -13.68 3.84
C LEU A 184 16.28 -13.75 2.39
N GLN A 185 16.78 -12.86 1.55
CA GLN A 185 16.54 -12.87 0.12
C GLN A 185 17.84 -12.55 -0.62
N ALA A 186 18.09 -13.28 -1.70
CA ALA A 186 19.18 -12.96 -2.62
C ALA A 186 19.00 -11.53 -3.14
N LEU A 187 20.09 -10.77 -3.21
CA LEU A 187 20.04 -9.38 -3.65
C LEU A 187 19.65 -9.32 -5.14
N ILE A 188 18.62 -8.55 -5.43
CA ILE A 188 18.16 -8.32 -6.81
C ILE A 188 18.95 -7.12 -7.35
N ASP A 189 19.63 -7.29 -8.48
CA ASP A 189 20.32 -6.22 -9.20
C ASP A 189 19.34 -5.18 -9.79
N GLY A 190 19.84 -4.10 -10.39
CA GLY A 190 19.01 -3.06 -11.01
C GLY A 190 18.50 -2.03 -10.02
N ASP A 191 19.38 -1.42 -9.21
CA ASP A 191 19.04 -0.43 -8.19
C ASP A 191 18.31 0.81 -8.74
N ASP A 192 18.60 1.21 -9.98
CA ASP A 192 17.95 2.30 -10.69
C ASP A 192 16.61 1.91 -11.35
N LYS A 193 16.24 0.63 -11.29
CA LYS A 193 15.06 0.04 -11.96
C LYS A 193 14.05 -0.53 -10.96
N GLU A 194 13.79 0.20 -9.88
CA GLU A 194 12.76 -0.15 -8.92
C GLU A 194 11.40 0.39 -9.36
N TYR A 195 10.42 -0.51 -9.42
CA TYR A 195 9.06 -0.22 -9.86
C TYR A 195 8.05 -0.35 -8.72
N SER A 196 7.03 0.50 -8.77
CA SER A 196 5.79 0.37 -8.01
C SER A 196 4.65 0.23 -9.01
N VAL A 197 3.96 -0.90 -8.96
CA VAL A 197 2.89 -1.23 -9.90
C VAL A 197 1.56 -1.27 -9.15
N GLY A 198 0.64 -0.39 -9.56
CA GLY A 198 -0.76 -0.47 -9.15
C GLY A 198 -1.44 -1.56 -9.97
N VAL A 199 -2.09 -2.48 -9.28
CA VAL A 199 -2.86 -3.58 -9.90
C VAL A 199 -4.27 -3.54 -9.34
N PHE A 200 -5.26 -3.55 -10.22
CA PHE A 200 -6.66 -3.66 -9.86
C PHE A 200 -7.29 -4.85 -10.57
N VAL A 201 -8.00 -5.70 -9.81
CA VAL A 201 -8.61 -6.92 -10.32
C VAL A 201 -10.12 -6.92 -10.07
N HIS A 202 -10.90 -7.11 -11.14
CA HIS A 202 -12.35 -7.28 -11.10
C HIS A 202 -12.78 -8.43 -12.00
N GLY A 203 -13.26 -9.53 -11.42
CA GLY A 203 -13.55 -10.74 -12.19
C GLY A 203 -12.30 -11.23 -12.94
N CYS A 204 -12.39 -11.31 -14.27
CA CYS A 204 -11.28 -11.67 -15.15
C CYS A 204 -10.46 -10.47 -15.65
N GLU A 205 -10.94 -9.24 -15.37
CA GLU A 205 -10.24 -8.02 -15.80
C GLU A 205 -9.11 -7.69 -14.83
N VAL A 206 -7.92 -7.43 -15.37
CA VAL A 206 -6.75 -6.96 -14.63
C VAL A 206 -6.25 -5.67 -15.25
N ARG A 207 -6.37 -4.56 -14.52
CA ARG A 207 -5.85 -3.23 -14.89
C ARG A 207 -4.51 -3.02 -14.20
N LEU A 208 -3.55 -2.44 -14.92
CA LEU A 208 -2.18 -2.25 -14.42
C LEU A 208 -1.66 -0.87 -14.82
N ILE A 209 -0.87 -0.28 -13.92
CA ILE A 209 -0.07 0.91 -14.21
C ILE A 209 1.25 0.81 -13.44
N SER A 210 2.36 1.05 -14.10
CA SER A 210 3.68 0.96 -13.48
C SER A 210 4.43 2.29 -13.50
N TYR A 211 5.17 2.52 -12.42
CA TYR A 211 6.04 3.67 -12.26
C TYR A 211 7.43 3.22 -11.84
N ARG A 212 8.46 3.70 -12.52
CA ARG A 212 9.82 3.70 -11.99
C ARG A 212 9.90 4.75 -10.88
N ARG A 213 10.42 4.38 -9.71
CA ARG A 213 10.37 5.25 -8.53
C ARG A 213 11.71 5.40 -7.83
N ARG A 214 11.83 6.48 -7.07
CA ARG A 214 12.87 6.66 -6.04
C ARG A 214 12.18 6.91 -4.70
N LEU A 215 12.74 6.31 -3.66
CA LEU A 215 12.22 6.41 -2.29
C LEU A 215 12.95 7.49 -1.52
N ASP A 216 12.26 8.09 -0.56
CA ASP A 216 12.86 8.86 0.52
C ASP A 216 13.44 7.92 1.61
N GLU A 217 13.98 8.51 2.66
CA GLU A 217 14.57 7.79 3.79
C GLU A 217 13.53 6.97 4.57
N LEU A 218 12.26 7.36 4.52
CA LEU A 218 11.15 6.68 5.18
C LEU A 218 10.54 5.55 4.34
N GLY A 219 11.04 5.35 3.11
CA GLY A 219 10.55 4.31 2.18
C GLY A 219 9.28 4.71 1.42
N CYS A 220 8.91 6.00 1.43
CA CYS A 220 7.83 6.52 0.59
C CYS A 220 8.35 6.90 -0.79
N SER A 221 7.51 6.75 -1.82
CA SER A 221 7.86 7.23 -3.15
C SER A 221 7.96 8.76 -3.14
N TRP A 222 9.18 9.27 -3.30
CA TRP A 222 9.47 10.70 -3.38
C TRP A 222 9.37 11.23 -4.80
N PHE A 223 9.87 10.43 -5.74
CA PHE A 223 9.79 10.66 -7.17
C PHE A 223 9.27 9.42 -7.87
N ALA A 224 8.41 9.59 -8.86
CA ALA A 224 7.94 8.52 -9.72
C ALA A 224 7.74 9.03 -11.15
N GLU A 225 8.05 8.19 -12.11
CA GLU A 225 7.91 8.46 -13.53
C GLU A 225 7.11 7.32 -14.17
N LEU A 226 6.12 7.65 -14.98
CA LEU A 226 5.36 6.65 -15.72
C LEU A 226 6.31 5.90 -16.65
N ASP A 227 6.45 4.62 -16.42
CA ASP A 227 7.29 3.72 -17.19
C ASP A 227 6.63 2.34 -17.19
N GLN A 228 6.24 1.85 -18.35
CA GLN A 228 5.37 0.69 -18.50
C GLN A 228 6.01 -0.42 -19.37
N PRO A 229 7.16 -0.99 -18.95
CA PRO A 229 7.75 -2.10 -19.67
C PRO A 229 6.79 -3.29 -19.74
N ALA A 230 6.59 -3.85 -20.92
CA ALA A 230 5.67 -4.97 -21.13
C ALA A 230 5.98 -6.17 -20.22
N ALA A 231 7.26 -6.47 -19.97
CA ALA A 231 7.69 -7.53 -19.06
C ALA A 231 7.23 -7.29 -17.61
N VAL A 232 7.31 -6.02 -17.12
CA VAL A 232 6.86 -5.65 -15.77
C VAL A 232 5.36 -5.81 -15.63
N LEU A 233 4.58 -5.35 -16.61
CA LEU A 233 3.12 -5.46 -16.59
C LEU A 233 2.65 -6.92 -16.69
N ALA A 234 3.26 -7.72 -17.57
CA ALA A 234 2.96 -9.15 -17.69
C ALA A 234 3.25 -9.89 -16.38
N TYR A 235 4.43 -9.67 -15.79
CA TYR A 235 4.80 -10.27 -14.51
C TYR A 235 3.81 -9.92 -13.39
N CYS A 236 3.42 -8.64 -13.25
CA CYS A 236 2.48 -8.23 -12.23
C CYS A 236 1.06 -8.78 -12.46
N ARG A 237 0.66 -9.02 -13.71
CA ARG A 237 -0.59 -9.72 -14.03
C ARG A 237 -0.56 -11.15 -13.49
N GLU A 238 0.50 -11.90 -13.77
CA GLU A 238 0.67 -13.27 -13.27
C GLU A 238 0.71 -13.32 -11.73
N VAL A 239 1.44 -12.40 -11.09
CA VAL A 239 1.48 -12.26 -9.62
C VAL A 239 0.08 -12.07 -9.06
N ALA A 240 -0.72 -11.16 -9.61
CA ALA A 240 -2.06 -10.85 -9.10
C ALA A 240 -3.02 -12.04 -9.25
N LEU A 241 -2.97 -12.74 -10.38
CA LEU A 241 -3.77 -13.94 -10.63
C LEU A 241 -3.37 -15.10 -9.72
N ALA A 242 -2.06 -15.35 -9.57
CA ALA A 242 -1.53 -16.39 -8.69
C ALA A 242 -1.87 -16.12 -7.21
N ALA A 243 -1.86 -14.86 -6.79
CA ALA A 243 -2.20 -14.42 -5.44
C ALA A 243 -3.72 -14.31 -5.18
N LYS A 244 -4.57 -14.57 -6.18
CA LYS A 244 -6.04 -14.50 -6.10
C LYS A 244 -6.56 -13.15 -5.60
N VAL A 245 -5.93 -12.06 -6.06
CA VAL A 245 -6.26 -10.69 -5.68
C VAL A 245 -7.66 -10.31 -6.16
N ARG A 246 -8.34 -9.46 -5.36
CA ARG A 246 -9.60 -8.78 -5.72
C ARG A 246 -9.47 -7.30 -5.38
N GLY A 247 -9.85 -6.40 -6.30
CA GLY A 247 -9.64 -4.97 -6.10
C GLY A 247 -8.17 -4.59 -6.20
N SER A 248 -7.72 -3.58 -5.44
CA SER A 248 -6.40 -2.98 -5.61
C SER A 248 -5.33 -3.58 -4.70
N ILE A 249 -4.15 -3.78 -5.27
CA ILE A 249 -2.89 -4.03 -4.55
C ILE A 249 -1.76 -3.17 -5.14
N ASN A 250 -0.64 -3.14 -4.44
CA ASN A 250 0.58 -2.53 -4.93
C ASN A 250 1.73 -3.56 -4.92
N VAL A 251 2.26 -3.87 -6.09
CA VAL A 251 3.43 -4.75 -6.26
C VAL A 251 4.68 -3.89 -6.37
N GLN A 252 5.71 -4.24 -5.63
CA GLN A 252 7.03 -3.61 -5.69
C GLN A 252 8.02 -4.63 -6.22
N LEU A 253 8.79 -4.25 -7.21
CA LEU A 253 9.73 -5.14 -7.90
C LEU A 253 10.94 -4.38 -8.42
N ARG A 254 11.98 -5.12 -8.77
CA ARG A 254 13.09 -4.63 -9.59
C ARG A 254 13.10 -5.31 -10.94
N LEU A 255 13.43 -4.56 -11.98
CA LEU A 255 13.68 -5.10 -13.29
C LEU A 255 15.17 -5.46 -13.42
N SER A 256 15.49 -6.71 -13.06
CA SER A 256 16.84 -7.26 -13.11
C SER A 256 17.24 -7.64 -14.54
N LYS A 257 18.49 -8.06 -14.74
CA LYS A 257 18.98 -8.59 -16.02
C LYS A 257 18.23 -9.87 -16.45
N SER A 258 17.75 -10.66 -15.49
CA SER A 258 16.97 -11.88 -15.74
C SER A 258 15.47 -11.64 -15.87
N GLY A 259 15.01 -10.38 -15.76
CA GLY A 259 13.61 -9.99 -15.81
C GLY A 259 13.08 -9.42 -14.50
N PRO A 260 11.76 -9.17 -14.40
CA PRO A 260 11.14 -8.63 -13.19
C PRO A 260 11.21 -9.61 -12.04
N LEU A 261 11.64 -9.14 -10.86
CA LEU A 261 11.64 -9.91 -9.61
C LEU A 261 11.03 -9.10 -8.47
N MET A 262 10.07 -9.69 -7.80
CA MET A 262 9.28 -9.05 -6.75
C MET A 262 10.11 -8.81 -5.48
N LEU A 263 9.93 -7.62 -4.89
CA LEU A 263 10.43 -7.25 -3.56
C LEU A 263 9.39 -7.51 -2.48
N GLU A 264 8.13 -7.09 -2.74
CA GLU A 264 6.99 -7.29 -1.83
C GLU A 264 5.66 -6.99 -2.53
N ILE A 265 4.56 -7.48 -1.96
CA ILE A 265 3.19 -7.08 -2.28
C ILE A 265 2.59 -6.38 -1.07
N ASN A 266 1.95 -5.25 -1.31
CA ASN A 266 1.14 -4.58 -0.30
C ASN A 266 -0.34 -4.78 -0.67
N PRO A 267 -1.13 -5.54 0.12
CA PRO A 267 -2.53 -5.82 -0.17
C PRO A 267 -3.43 -4.62 0.18
N ARG A 268 -3.04 -3.45 -0.24
CA ARG A 268 -3.66 -2.15 0.02
C ARG A 268 -3.24 -1.11 -1.01
N PHE A 269 -3.86 0.07 -0.93
CA PHE A 269 -3.42 1.24 -1.69
C PHE A 269 -2.00 1.68 -1.29
N SER A 270 -1.31 2.33 -2.20
CA SER A 270 0.04 2.85 -1.97
C SER A 270 0.07 4.37 -1.88
N SER A 271 1.20 4.91 -1.49
CA SER A 271 1.44 6.36 -1.48
C SER A 271 1.41 7.00 -2.88
N LEU A 272 1.35 6.22 -3.95
CA LEU A 272 1.20 6.65 -5.34
C LEU A 272 -0.26 6.57 -5.84
N ALA A 273 -1.25 6.24 -5.00
CA ALA A 273 -2.65 6.14 -5.44
C ALA A 273 -3.12 7.45 -6.10
N SER A 274 -2.80 8.62 -5.51
CA SER A 274 -3.16 9.92 -6.10
C SER A 274 -2.45 10.19 -7.44
N ALA A 275 -1.21 9.75 -7.58
CA ALA A 275 -0.48 9.85 -8.85
C ALA A 275 -1.13 8.98 -9.94
N ARG A 276 -1.55 7.76 -9.57
CA ARG A 276 -2.29 6.86 -10.47
C ARG A 276 -3.62 7.48 -10.90
N ALA A 277 -4.39 7.98 -9.95
CA ALA A 277 -5.66 8.63 -10.22
C ALA A 277 -5.51 9.85 -11.16
N ALA A 278 -4.47 10.65 -10.99
CA ALA A 278 -4.14 11.76 -11.88
C ALA A 278 -3.79 11.31 -13.31
N CYS A 279 -3.32 10.09 -13.49
CA CYS A 279 -3.08 9.46 -14.79
C CYS A 279 -4.33 8.76 -15.37
N GLY A 280 -5.49 8.89 -14.75
CA GLY A 280 -6.71 8.19 -15.16
C GLY A 280 -6.85 6.77 -14.58
N PHE A 281 -5.84 6.26 -13.88
CA PHE A 281 -5.90 4.96 -13.20
C PHE A 281 -6.39 5.15 -11.75
N ASN A 282 -7.68 5.39 -11.56
CA ASN A 282 -8.25 5.61 -10.23
C ASN A 282 -8.73 4.30 -9.59
N ASP A 283 -7.77 3.47 -9.18
CA ASP A 283 -8.03 2.19 -8.52
C ASP A 283 -8.71 2.33 -7.15
N VAL A 284 -8.64 3.49 -6.52
CA VAL A 284 -9.38 3.80 -5.29
C VAL A 284 -10.87 3.90 -5.59
N GLU A 285 -11.26 4.69 -6.59
CA GLU A 285 -12.66 4.82 -7.00
C GLU A 285 -13.23 3.50 -7.47
N TRP A 286 -12.51 2.77 -8.32
CA TRP A 286 -12.95 1.45 -8.79
C TRP A 286 -13.15 0.45 -7.64
N SER A 287 -12.30 0.51 -6.61
CA SER A 287 -12.46 -0.36 -5.43
C SER A 287 -13.70 0.00 -4.60
N VAL A 288 -14.04 1.29 -4.49
CA VAL A 288 -15.30 1.73 -3.84
C VAL A 288 -16.50 1.25 -4.64
N LEU A 289 -16.51 1.47 -5.95
CA LEU A 289 -17.59 1.03 -6.83
C LEU A 289 -17.78 -0.49 -6.78
N GLN A 290 -16.67 -1.26 -6.84
CA GLN A 290 -16.68 -2.71 -6.71
C GLN A 290 -17.27 -3.17 -5.36
N ALA A 291 -16.86 -2.55 -4.25
CA ALA A 291 -17.35 -2.91 -2.92
C ALA A 291 -18.85 -2.65 -2.75
N LEU A 292 -19.36 -1.63 -3.42
CA LEU A 292 -20.78 -1.24 -3.40
C LEU A 292 -21.63 -1.95 -4.47
N GLY A 293 -21.01 -2.77 -5.32
CA GLY A 293 -21.71 -3.48 -6.40
C GLY A 293 -22.15 -2.58 -7.55
N HIS A 294 -21.50 -1.43 -7.73
CA HIS A 294 -21.73 -0.54 -8.85
C HIS A 294 -20.88 -0.92 -10.07
N GLU A 295 -21.34 -0.51 -11.25
CA GLU A 295 -20.59 -0.67 -12.49
C GLU A 295 -19.26 0.11 -12.44
N LEU A 296 -18.21 -0.51 -12.95
CA LEU A 296 -16.89 0.12 -12.97
C LEU A 296 -16.80 1.13 -14.10
N LEU A 297 -16.19 2.26 -13.79
CA LEU A 297 -15.85 3.24 -14.82
C LEU A 297 -14.77 2.68 -15.75
N PRO A 298 -14.80 3.08 -17.03
CA PRO A 298 -13.74 2.75 -17.98
C PRO A 298 -12.37 3.19 -17.45
N CYS A 299 -11.33 2.46 -17.84
CA CYS A 299 -9.95 2.90 -17.61
C CYS A 299 -9.54 3.79 -18.79
N PRO A 300 -9.36 5.10 -18.60
CA PRO A 300 -8.89 5.99 -19.66
C PRO A 300 -7.49 5.57 -20.13
N ALA A 301 -7.12 5.99 -21.34
CA ALA A 301 -5.74 5.84 -21.81
C ALA A 301 -4.80 6.64 -20.90
N THR A 302 -3.69 6.01 -20.52
CA THR A 302 -2.65 6.70 -19.75
C THR A 302 -1.96 7.76 -20.60
N PRO A 303 -1.51 8.89 -20.03
CA PRO A 303 -0.77 9.90 -20.77
C PRO A 303 0.56 9.31 -21.28
N ALA A 304 1.10 9.88 -22.37
CA ALA A 304 2.39 9.43 -22.93
C ALA A 304 3.56 9.65 -21.96
N THR A 305 3.49 10.70 -21.16
CA THR A 305 4.50 11.04 -20.15
C THR A 305 3.82 11.51 -18.87
N PHE A 306 4.35 11.10 -17.73
CA PHE A 306 3.91 11.60 -16.43
C PHE A 306 5.03 11.50 -15.43
N ARG A 307 5.23 12.56 -14.65
CA ARG A 307 6.15 12.61 -13.52
C ARG A 307 5.44 13.05 -12.26
N TYR A 308 5.72 12.36 -11.20
CA TYR A 308 5.25 12.66 -9.85
C TYR A 308 6.44 13.02 -8.99
N GLN A 309 6.31 14.11 -8.27
CA GLN A 309 7.26 14.50 -7.25
C GLN A 309 6.50 14.94 -6.00
N ARG A 310 6.91 14.42 -4.87
CA ARG A 310 6.41 14.86 -3.57
C ARG A 310 7.12 16.13 -3.15
N TYR A 311 6.44 17.01 -2.46
CA TYR A 311 7.03 18.16 -1.80
C TYR A 311 6.54 18.22 -0.36
N ILE A 312 7.29 18.91 0.49
CA ILE A 312 6.92 19.19 1.87
C ILE A 312 6.10 20.47 1.86
N ALA A 313 4.98 20.46 2.58
CA ALA A 313 4.19 21.64 2.85
C ALA A 313 3.94 21.73 4.35
N GLU A 314 3.88 22.96 4.87
CA GLU A 314 3.62 23.27 6.25
C GLU A 314 2.21 23.84 6.38
N ALA A 315 1.55 23.54 7.50
CA ALA A 315 0.28 24.12 7.88
C ALA A 315 0.40 24.73 9.27
N LEU A 316 -0.26 25.85 9.48
CA LEU A 316 -0.25 26.61 10.74
C LEU A 316 -1.63 26.52 11.39
N ASP A 317 -1.66 26.48 12.71
CA ASP A 317 -2.89 26.58 13.51
C ASP A 317 -2.74 27.67 14.55
N PHE A 318 -3.59 28.69 14.48
CA PHE A 318 -3.66 29.78 15.45
C PHE A 318 -4.89 29.66 16.39
N GLY A 319 -5.45 28.45 16.53
CA GLY A 319 -6.63 28.16 17.33
C GLY A 319 -7.94 28.12 16.53
N GLU A 320 -7.87 28.33 15.21
CA GLU A 320 -9.01 28.27 14.28
C GLU A 320 -8.96 27.06 13.34
N GLY A 321 -8.01 26.15 13.58
CA GLY A 321 -7.74 24.96 12.76
C GLY A 321 -6.58 25.15 11.79
N LEU A 322 -6.10 24.02 11.25
CA LEU A 322 -4.95 23.99 10.35
C LEU A 322 -5.25 24.68 9.02
N HIS A 323 -4.36 25.55 8.56
CA HIS A 323 -4.42 26.17 7.25
C HIS A 323 -3.03 26.34 6.64
N VAL A 324 -2.96 26.34 5.30
CA VAL A 324 -1.74 26.66 4.56
C VAL A 324 -1.86 28.12 4.09
N PRO A 325 -0.93 29.02 4.47
CA PRO A 325 -0.95 30.39 3.99
C PRO A 325 -0.98 30.45 2.46
N LYS A 326 -1.85 31.26 1.88
CA LYS A 326 -1.95 31.40 0.41
C LYS A 326 -0.62 31.76 -0.24
N ALA A 327 0.22 32.51 0.45
CA ALA A 327 1.54 32.90 -0.02
C ALA A 327 2.52 31.71 -0.18
N TRP A 328 2.25 30.59 0.49
CA TRP A 328 3.07 29.36 0.42
C TRP A 328 2.55 28.34 -0.60
N ALA A 329 1.38 28.58 -1.16
CA ALA A 329 0.84 27.71 -2.20
C ALA A 329 1.75 27.76 -3.44
N PRO A 330 2.07 26.59 -4.05
CA PRO A 330 2.85 26.57 -5.28
C PRO A 330 2.19 27.44 -6.36
N ARG A 331 2.99 28.27 -7.05
CA ARG A 331 2.50 29.01 -8.21
C ARG A 331 2.23 28.02 -9.34
N MET A 332 0.96 27.85 -9.68
CA MET A 332 0.57 27.12 -10.90
C MET A 332 0.95 27.96 -12.12
N LYS A 333 1.74 27.39 -13.03
CA LYS A 333 2.03 27.99 -14.35
C LYS A 333 0.97 27.58 -15.35
#